data_9fe363b6fe8b6c18db4f12196cbf9ece
#
_entry.id   9fe363b6fe8b6c18db4f12196cbf9ece
#
_cell.length_a   1.000
_cell.length_b   1.000
_cell.length_c   1.000
_cell.angle_alpha   90.00
_cell.angle_beta   90.00
_cell.angle_gamma   90.00
#
_symmetry.space_group_name_H-M   'P 1'
#
loop_
_entity.id
_entity.type
_entity.pdbx_description
1 polymer ?
#
loop_
_entity_poly.entity_id
_entity_poly.type
_entity_poly.pdbx_seq_one_letter_code
_entity_poly.pdbx_strand_id
1 'polypeptide(L)'
;MKYTTAGLVSLAALSGVQGHAVMTSPAPRNTGPKQLERCGAIVTAVLQRDLAGPIENAMKAVDASYNCNAYLCRGYQYEDNVSKLKAVSAGDVLTFHIDLVAGHHPGYANVSVVNLASNTVIGAPLVSWADWPDSTSGPPRNDITIPNTLASACDEGGKCAIQWFWWSISNSQTYESCVDFYVQ
;
A
#
# COMPACT_ATOMS: atom_id res chain seq x y z
N MET A 1 -39.52 9.85 50.95
CA MET A 1 -39.28 9.30 49.62
C MET A 1 -38.10 10.04 49.00
N LYS A 2 -36.93 9.36 48.86
CA LYS A 2 -35.73 9.97 48.26
C LYS A 2 -35.61 9.36 46.86
N TYR A 3 -35.72 10.16 45.82
CA TYR A 3 -35.49 9.73 44.43
C TYR A 3 -34.02 9.94 44.09
N THR A 4 -33.32 8.84 43.86
CA THR A 4 -31.94 8.83 43.29
C THR A 4 -32.02 8.82 41.76
N THR A 5 -31.65 9.94 41.14
CA THR A 5 -31.52 10.03 39.69
C THR A 5 -30.21 9.40 39.29
N ALA A 6 -30.26 8.24 38.62
CA ALA A 6 -29.09 7.63 37.97
C ALA A 6 -28.84 8.34 36.62
N GLY A 7 -27.75 9.06 36.55
CA GLY A 7 -27.29 9.69 35.29
C GLY A 7 -26.71 8.62 34.36
N LEU A 8 -27.30 8.44 33.18
CA LEU A 8 -26.73 7.64 32.10
C LEU A 8 -25.58 8.46 31.46
N VAL A 9 -24.35 8.01 31.66
CA VAL A 9 -23.19 8.50 30.92
C VAL A 9 -23.19 7.78 29.57
N SER A 10 -23.61 8.44 28.51
CA SER A 10 -23.41 7.96 27.13
C SER A 10 -21.93 8.07 26.76
N LEU A 11 -21.23 6.95 26.72
CA LEU A 11 -19.94 6.87 26.03
C LEU A 11 -20.22 7.01 24.52
N ALA A 12 -19.99 8.17 23.98
CA ALA A 12 -19.87 8.35 22.54
C ALA A 12 -18.59 7.62 22.09
N ALA A 13 -18.75 6.45 21.48
CA ALA A 13 -17.65 5.80 20.76
C ALA A 13 -17.26 6.73 19.58
N LEU A 14 -16.12 7.39 19.70
CA LEU A 14 -15.46 8.06 18.57
C LEU A 14 -15.03 6.95 17.60
N SER A 15 -15.90 6.62 16.67
CA SER A 15 -15.53 5.83 15.50
C SER A 15 -14.57 6.70 14.69
N GLY A 16 -13.28 6.58 14.91
CA GLY A 16 -12.28 7.18 14.04
C GLY A 16 -12.53 6.65 12.62
N VAL A 17 -12.90 7.54 11.71
CA VAL A 17 -12.99 7.19 10.28
C VAL A 17 -11.59 6.79 9.87
N GLN A 18 -11.37 5.50 9.64
CA GLN A 18 -10.09 5.01 9.14
C GLN A 18 -10.04 5.23 7.63
N GLY A 19 -8.96 5.85 7.14
CA GLY A 19 -8.68 5.93 5.72
C GLY A 19 -8.51 4.54 5.14
N HIS A 20 -8.94 4.38 3.90
CA HIS A 20 -8.77 3.15 3.16
C HIS A 20 -8.58 3.48 1.69
N ALA A 21 -7.49 3.01 1.11
CA ALA A 21 -7.26 3.10 -0.31
C ALA A 21 -6.41 1.92 -0.79
N VAL A 22 -6.66 1.46 -2.00
CA VAL A 22 -5.96 0.33 -2.60
C VAL A 22 -5.85 0.50 -4.11
N MET A 23 -4.71 0.14 -4.68
CA MET A 23 -4.57 0.02 -6.12
C MET A 23 -5.38 -1.18 -6.62
N THR A 24 -6.15 -1.00 -7.69
CA THR A 24 -6.94 -2.06 -8.31
C THR A 24 -6.47 -2.39 -9.73
N SER A 25 -5.76 -1.46 -10.38
CA SER A 25 -5.15 -1.68 -11.69
C SER A 25 -3.82 -0.93 -11.80
N PRO A 26 -2.78 -1.53 -12.38
CA PRO A 26 -2.63 -2.95 -12.74
C PRO A 26 -2.81 -3.85 -11.51
N ALA A 27 -3.10 -5.14 -11.69
CA ALA A 27 -3.36 -6.06 -10.58
C ALA A 27 -2.17 -6.11 -9.60
N PRO A 28 -2.33 -5.61 -8.35
CA PRO A 28 -1.23 -5.55 -7.39
C PRO A 28 -0.95 -6.91 -6.75
N ARG A 29 0.15 -6.99 -5.99
CA ARG A 29 0.42 -8.14 -5.11
C ARG A 29 -0.72 -8.38 -4.13
N ASN A 30 -0.90 -9.65 -3.78
CA ASN A 30 -1.81 -10.11 -2.73
C ASN A 30 -1.06 -11.00 -1.74
N THR A 31 -1.75 -11.35 -0.65
CA THR A 31 -1.26 -12.33 0.33
C THR A 31 -1.06 -13.70 -0.30
N GLY A 32 -0.14 -14.49 0.28
CA GLY A 32 0.07 -15.87 -0.11
C GLY A 32 0.89 -16.66 0.91
N PRO A 33 1.22 -17.93 0.60
CA PRO A 33 1.95 -18.80 1.52
C PRO A 33 3.32 -18.27 1.94
N LYS A 34 4.04 -17.59 1.04
CA LYS A 34 5.35 -16.99 1.36
C LYS A 34 5.24 -15.80 2.28
N GLN A 35 4.19 -14.99 2.14
CA GLN A 35 3.91 -13.95 3.12
C GLN A 35 3.60 -14.56 4.50
N LEU A 36 2.77 -15.60 4.54
CA LEU A 36 2.44 -16.29 5.79
C LEU A 36 3.71 -16.82 6.49
N GLU A 37 4.61 -17.44 5.72
CA GLU A 37 5.90 -17.95 6.21
C GLU A 37 6.77 -16.83 6.80
N ARG A 38 6.86 -15.67 6.14
CA ARG A 38 7.79 -14.59 6.52
C ARG A 38 7.19 -13.59 7.50
N CYS A 39 5.93 -13.22 7.32
CA CYS A 39 5.28 -12.19 8.14
C CYS A 39 4.52 -12.74 9.36
N GLY A 40 4.35 -14.07 9.43
CA GLY A 40 3.58 -14.72 10.48
C GLY A 40 2.07 -14.68 10.26
N ALA A 41 1.36 -15.54 10.97
CA ALA A 41 -0.08 -15.75 10.75
C ALA A 41 -0.92 -14.51 11.11
N ILE A 42 -0.54 -13.82 12.18
CA ILE A 42 -1.35 -12.69 12.69
C ILE A 42 -1.25 -11.50 11.73
N VAL A 43 -0.03 -11.10 11.34
CA VAL A 43 0.19 -9.98 10.41
C VAL A 43 -0.46 -10.28 9.06
N THR A 44 -0.27 -11.49 8.53
CA THR A 44 -0.88 -11.92 7.26
C THR A 44 -2.41 -11.86 7.33
N ALA A 45 -3.03 -12.34 8.41
CA ALA A 45 -4.48 -12.32 8.55
C ALA A 45 -5.06 -10.90 8.63
N VAL A 46 -4.36 -9.97 9.29
CA VAL A 46 -4.80 -8.56 9.36
C VAL A 46 -4.76 -7.93 7.96
N LEU A 47 -3.64 -8.09 7.24
CA LEU A 47 -3.46 -7.51 5.90
C LEU A 47 -4.38 -8.15 4.85
N GLN A 48 -4.71 -9.44 5.01
CA GLN A 48 -5.65 -10.15 4.13
C GLN A 48 -7.09 -9.71 4.34
N ARG A 49 -7.49 -9.47 5.59
CA ARG A 49 -8.86 -9.06 5.93
C ARG A 49 -9.17 -7.64 5.47
N ASP A 50 -8.16 -6.78 5.43
CA ASP A 50 -8.31 -5.37 5.06
C ASP A 50 -7.24 -4.96 4.05
N LEU A 51 -7.52 -5.20 2.77
CA LEU A 51 -6.61 -4.91 1.66
C LEU A 51 -6.37 -3.41 1.46
N ALA A 52 -7.34 -2.58 1.83
CA ALA A 52 -7.29 -1.14 1.69
C ALA A 52 -6.86 -0.42 2.98
N GLY A 53 -6.76 -1.13 4.09
CA GLY A 53 -6.43 -0.56 5.40
C GLY A 53 -4.95 -0.24 5.61
N PRO A 54 -4.64 0.52 6.66
CA PRO A 54 -3.28 0.94 6.95
C PRO A 54 -2.41 -0.22 7.45
N ILE A 55 -1.14 -0.18 7.09
CA ILE A 55 -0.14 -1.18 7.50
C ILE A 55 0.02 -1.21 9.02
N GLU A 56 -0.09 -0.08 9.69
CA GLU A 56 0.03 0.07 11.15
C GLU A 56 -0.94 -0.82 11.92
N ASN A 57 -2.10 -1.15 11.34
CA ASN A 57 -3.03 -2.07 12.00
C ASN A 57 -2.46 -3.50 12.13
N ALA A 58 -1.71 -3.95 11.12
CA ALA A 58 -1.00 -5.22 11.19
C ALA A 58 0.21 -5.15 12.14
N MET A 59 0.91 -4.03 12.16
CA MET A 59 2.10 -3.84 13.00
C MET A 59 1.79 -3.79 14.49
N LYS A 60 0.57 -3.46 14.89
CA LYS A 60 0.11 -3.55 16.30
C LYS A 60 0.00 -5.00 16.79
N ALA A 61 -0.04 -5.97 15.90
CA ALA A 61 -0.26 -7.38 16.18
C ALA A 61 0.99 -8.25 15.92
N VAL A 62 2.16 -7.63 15.76
CA VAL A 62 3.43 -8.33 15.53
C VAL A 62 3.78 -9.25 16.69
N ASP A 63 4.18 -10.48 16.38
CA ASP A 63 4.69 -11.46 17.32
C ASP A 63 6.11 -11.96 16.92
N ALA A 64 6.65 -12.93 17.62
CA ALA A 64 7.97 -13.47 17.40
C ALA A 64 8.16 -14.17 16.02
N SER A 65 7.09 -14.49 15.31
CA SER A 65 7.14 -15.09 13.97
C SER A 65 7.33 -14.06 12.86
N TYR A 66 7.22 -12.76 13.16
CA TYR A 66 7.36 -11.69 12.18
C TYR A 66 8.82 -11.53 11.74
N ASN A 67 9.08 -11.84 10.47
CA ASN A 67 10.40 -11.70 9.82
C ASN A 67 10.24 -11.24 8.37
N CYS A 68 9.51 -10.14 8.17
CA CYS A 68 9.36 -9.49 6.88
C CYS A 68 9.37 -7.96 7.02
N ASN A 69 9.27 -7.24 5.90
CA ASN A 69 9.07 -5.81 5.91
C ASN A 69 7.65 -5.48 5.41
N ALA A 70 6.72 -5.19 6.34
CA ALA A 70 5.36 -4.84 5.97
C ALA A 70 5.26 -3.45 5.28
N TYR A 71 6.28 -2.59 5.44
CA TYR A 71 6.38 -1.29 4.77
C TYR A 71 7.09 -1.37 3.41
N LEU A 72 7.21 -2.57 2.84
CA LEU A 72 7.56 -2.80 1.46
C LEU A 72 6.47 -3.67 0.83
N CYS A 73 5.68 -3.10 -0.06
CA CYS A 73 4.61 -3.84 -0.75
C CYS A 73 3.62 -4.54 0.21
N ARG A 74 3.35 -3.97 1.39
CA ARG A 74 2.53 -4.59 2.47
C ARG A 74 3.07 -5.93 2.97
N GLY A 75 4.37 -6.20 2.83
CA GLY A 75 4.95 -7.50 3.13
C GLY A 75 4.52 -8.64 2.18
N TYR A 76 3.77 -8.34 1.12
CA TYR A 76 3.39 -9.31 0.10
C TYR A 76 4.61 -9.74 -0.70
N GLN A 77 4.80 -11.04 -0.84
CA GLN A 77 6.00 -11.60 -1.44
C GLN A 77 5.87 -11.74 -2.95
N TYR A 78 6.98 -11.53 -3.68
CA TYR A 78 7.04 -11.72 -5.13
C TYR A 78 6.67 -13.16 -5.52
N GLU A 79 7.17 -14.15 -4.79
CA GLU A 79 6.97 -15.57 -5.05
C GLU A 79 5.50 -16.00 -5.02
N ASP A 80 4.67 -15.28 -4.25
CA ASP A 80 3.20 -15.50 -4.21
C ASP A 80 2.48 -14.84 -5.41
N ASN A 81 3.17 -13.97 -6.16
CA ASN A 81 2.55 -13.10 -7.15
C ASN A 81 3.17 -13.19 -8.56
N VAL A 82 4.00 -14.17 -8.83
CA VAL A 82 4.71 -14.36 -10.11
C VAL A 82 3.76 -14.34 -11.33
N SER A 83 2.55 -14.87 -11.18
CA SER A 83 1.54 -14.87 -12.24
C SER A 83 1.04 -13.48 -12.65
N LYS A 84 1.32 -12.46 -11.85
CA LYS A 84 0.95 -11.05 -12.11
C LYS A 84 2.10 -10.23 -12.68
N LEU A 85 3.30 -10.81 -12.78
CA LEU A 85 4.50 -10.15 -13.30
C LEU A 85 4.23 -9.55 -14.70
N LYS A 86 4.63 -8.30 -14.88
CA LYS A 86 4.47 -7.59 -16.14
C LYS A 86 5.81 -7.43 -16.86
N ALA A 87 5.87 -7.87 -18.10
CA ALA A 87 6.91 -7.47 -19.03
C ALA A 87 6.55 -6.09 -19.58
N VAL A 88 7.48 -5.15 -19.52
CA VAL A 88 7.32 -3.78 -20.04
C VAL A 88 8.55 -3.38 -20.83
N SER A 89 8.40 -2.40 -21.71
CA SER A 89 9.49 -1.75 -22.42
C SER A 89 9.65 -0.30 -21.98
N ALA A 90 10.81 0.27 -22.17
CA ALA A 90 11.03 1.70 -21.97
C ALA A 90 10.06 2.51 -22.84
N GLY A 91 9.39 3.49 -22.24
CA GLY A 91 8.37 4.30 -22.90
C GLY A 91 6.95 3.73 -22.85
N ASP A 92 6.75 2.49 -22.37
CA ASP A 92 5.40 1.96 -22.16
C ASP A 92 4.66 2.81 -21.13
N VAL A 93 3.34 2.95 -21.36
CA VAL A 93 2.45 3.68 -20.46
C VAL A 93 1.60 2.69 -19.69
N LEU A 94 1.64 2.79 -18.36
CA LEU A 94 0.78 2.03 -17.46
C LEU A 94 -0.23 2.95 -16.79
N THR A 95 -1.51 2.62 -16.91
CA THR A 95 -2.59 3.36 -16.24
C THR A 95 -2.84 2.76 -14.85
N PHE A 96 -2.69 3.57 -13.82
CA PHE A 96 -2.97 3.22 -12.44
C PHE A 96 -4.38 3.64 -12.03
N HIS A 97 -5.07 2.77 -11.34
CA HIS A 97 -6.35 3.06 -10.70
C HIS A 97 -6.26 2.75 -9.21
N ILE A 98 -6.55 3.77 -8.41
CA ILE A 98 -6.56 3.69 -6.95
C ILE A 98 -8.01 3.86 -6.49
N ASP A 99 -8.56 2.88 -5.80
CA ASP A 99 -9.86 2.99 -5.15
C ASP A 99 -9.68 3.66 -3.79
N LEU A 100 -10.20 4.86 -3.66
CA LEU A 100 -10.28 5.60 -2.41
C LEU A 100 -11.59 5.28 -1.72
N VAL A 101 -11.55 4.43 -0.70
CA VAL A 101 -12.72 4.02 0.09
C VAL A 101 -13.05 5.08 1.14
N ALA A 102 -12.02 5.62 1.80
CA ALA A 102 -12.15 6.71 2.75
C ALA A 102 -10.86 7.54 2.78
N GLY A 103 -10.96 8.83 2.57
CA GLY A 103 -9.82 9.75 2.54
C GLY A 103 -9.46 10.29 3.92
N HIS A 104 -8.16 10.49 4.17
CA HIS A 104 -7.63 11.26 5.29
C HIS A 104 -6.74 12.37 4.79
N HIS A 105 -7.06 13.58 5.19
CA HIS A 105 -6.36 14.80 4.83
C HIS A 105 -5.84 15.51 6.10
N PRO A 106 -4.64 16.07 6.12
CA PRO A 106 -3.66 16.10 5.03
C PRO A 106 -2.88 14.79 4.88
N GLY A 107 -2.33 14.59 3.69
CA GLY A 107 -1.47 13.48 3.34
C GLY A 107 -0.74 13.73 2.03
N TYR A 108 0.18 12.86 1.66
CA TYR A 108 0.83 12.88 0.35
C TYR A 108 0.96 11.47 -0.21
N ALA A 109 0.99 11.36 -1.53
CA ALA A 109 1.15 10.09 -2.21
C ALA A 109 2.13 10.18 -3.37
N ASN A 110 2.65 9.04 -3.79
CA ASN A 110 3.48 8.93 -4.98
C ASN A 110 3.37 7.53 -5.60
N VAL A 111 3.80 7.43 -6.84
CA VAL A 111 4.11 6.16 -7.50
C VAL A 111 5.59 6.18 -7.85
N SER A 112 6.32 5.18 -7.38
CA SER A 112 7.76 5.09 -7.55
C SER A 112 8.18 3.69 -7.98
N VAL A 113 9.35 3.59 -8.62
CA VAL A 113 10.01 2.30 -8.81
C VAL A 113 10.83 2.01 -7.57
N VAL A 114 10.66 0.83 -6.96
CA VAL A 114 11.42 0.39 -5.81
C VAL A 114 12.28 -0.81 -6.14
N ASN A 115 13.52 -0.80 -5.65
CA ASN A 115 14.40 -1.96 -5.63
C ASN A 115 13.99 -2.84 -4.46
N LEU A 116 13.61 -4.08 -4.74
CA LEU A 116 13.05 -4.99 -3.75
C LEU A 116 14.11 -5.57 -2.79
N ALA A 117 15.38 -5.62 -3.21
CA ALA A 117 16.47 -6.11 -2.36
C ALA A 117 16.91 -5.08 -1.32
N SER A 118 16.98 -3.80 -1.71
CA SER A 118 17.45 -2.72 -0.83
C SER A 118 16.33 -1.93 -0.17
N ASN A 119 15.07 -2.09 -0.62
CA ASN A 119 13.92 -1.29 -0.24
C ASN A 119 14.17 0.22 -0.44
N THR A 120 14.72 0.56 -1.60
CA THR A 120 15.00 1.96 -1.95
C THR A 120 14.33 2.33 -3.26
N VAL A 121 13.92 3.60 -3.37
CA VAL A 121 13.39 4.15 -4.62
C VAL A 121 14.52 4.27 -5.65
N ILE A 122 14.24 3.86 -6.89
CA ILE A 122 15.12 4.02 -8.04
C ILE A 122 14.71 5.28 -8.80
N GLY A 123 15.59 6.27 -8.82
CA GLY A 123 15.33 7.54 -9.50
C GLY A 123 14.34 8.44 -8.75
N ALA A 124 13.69 9.34 -9.47
CA ALA A 124 12.61 10.17 -8.95
C ALA A 124 11.28 9.41 -8.99
N PRO A 125 10.29 9.78 -8.15
CA PRO A 125 8.93 9.29 -8.30
C PRO A 125 8.38 9.54 -9.71
N LEU A 126 7.68 8.55 -10.25
CA LEU A 126 7.05 8.64 -11.57
C LEU A 126 5.89 9.64 -11.58
N VAL A 127 5.19 9.73 -10.45
CA VAL A 127 4.18 10.74 -10.17
C VAL A 127 4.12 10.99 -8.66
N SER A 128 3.80 12.23 -8.26
CA SER A 128 3.68 12.63 -6.85
C SER A 128 2.54 13.61 -6.66
N TRP A 129 1.88 13.49 -5.51
CA TRP A 129 0.87 14.42 -5.01
C TRP A 129 1.30 14.92 -3.64
N ALA A 130 1.61 16.22 -3.54
CA ALA A 130 2.01 16.85 -2.28
C ALA A 130 0.84 16.94 -1.30
N ASP A 131 -0.39 16.86 -1.80
CA ASP A 131 -1.64 16.84 -1.06
C ASP A 131 -2.56 15.77 -1.64
N TRP A 132 -2.78 14.68 -0.89
CA TRP A 132 -3.59 13.54 -1.33
C TRP A 132 -4.25 12.84 -0.13
N PRO A 133 -5.50 12.41 -0.22
CA PRO A 133 -6.42 12.66 -1.32
C PRO A 133 -6.93 14.10 -1.27
N ASP A 134 -6.91 14.77 -2.41
CA ASP A 134 -7.55 16.06 -2.55
C ASP A 134 -9.09 15.86 -2.57
N SER A 135 -9.81 16.68 -1.83
CA SER A 135 -11.27 16.63 -1.75
C SER A 135 -11.99 16.94 -3.06
N THR A 136 -11.27 17.47 -4.04
CA THR A 136 -11.80 17.88 -5.35
C THR A 136 -11.50 16.91 -6.47
N SER A 137 -10.50 16.06 -6.32
CA SER A 137 -10.14 15.03 -7.30
C SER A 137 -10.75 13.69 -6.90
N GLY A 138 -11.57 13.13 -7.79
CA GLY A 138 -11.98 11.73 -7.68
C GLY A 138 -10.77 10.78 -7.67
N PRO A 139 -10.98 9.46 -7.50
CA PRO A 139 -9.87 8.51 -7.47
C PRO A 139 -8.99 8.71 -8.72
N PRO A 140 -7.68 8.97 -8.56
CA PRO A 140 -6.83 9.30 -9.67
C PRO A 140 -6.66 8.10 -10.59
N ARG A 141 -7.02 8.27 -11.86
CA ARG A 141 -6.44 7.49 -12.94
C ARG A 141 -5.17 8.22 -13.36
N ASN A 142 -4.03 7.58 -13.18
CA ASN A 142 -2.78 8.20 -13.52
C ASN A 142 -1.99 7.30 -14.43
N ASP A 143 -1.60 7.86 -15.56
CA ASP A 143 -0.70 7.24 -16.48
C ASP A 143 0.73 7.53 -16.03
N ILE A 144 1.53 6.48 -15.94
CA ILE A 144 2.97 6.61 -15.75
C ILE A 144 3.68 6.06 -16.98
N THR A 145 4.80 6.67 -17.32
CA THR A 145 5.67 6.19 -18.40
C THR A 145 6.87 5.48 -17.80
N ILE A 146 7.18 4.28 -18.31
CA ILE A 146 8.36 3.50 -17.88
C ILE A 146 9.63 4.21 -18.33
N PRO A 147 10.51 4.66 -17.41
CA PRO A 147 11.76 5.32 -17.76
C PRO A 147 12.73 4.40 -18.51
N ASN A 148 13.47 4.98 -19.45
CA ASN A 148 14.51 4.26 -20.21
C ASN A 148 15.75 3.90 -19.36
N THR A 149 15.87 4.43 -18.16
CA THR A 149 17.00 4.20 -17.25
C THR A 149 16.87 2.93 -16.40
N LEU A 150 15.75 2.21 -16.48
CA LEU A 150 15.46 1.08 -15.61
C LEU A 150 15.99 -0.27 -16.13
N ALA A 151 16.32 -0.37 -17.42
CA ALA A 151 16.64 -1.63 -18.08
C ALA A 151 17.73 -2.47 -17.39
N SER A 152 18.76 -1.82 -16.81
CA SER A 152 19.83 -2.55 -16.12
C SER A 152 19.52 -2.93 -14.66
N ALA A 153 18.60 -2.21 -14.01
CA ALA A 153 18.26 -2.44 -12.61
C ALA A 153 17.05 -3.36 -12.46
N CYS A 154 16.15 -3.37 -13.45
CA CYS A 154 14.86 -4.07 -13.42
C CYS A 154 14.72 -5.05 -14.59
N ASP A 155 15.81 -5.72 -14.99
CA ASP A 155 15.90 -6.66 -16.12
C ASP A 155 15.29 -8.05 -15.84
N GLU A 156 14.87 -8.29 -14.60
CA GLU A 156 14.35 -9.58 -14.17
C GLU A 156 13.22 -9.42 -13.13
N GLY A 157 12.24 -10.31 -13.18
CA GLY A 157 11.17 -10.35 -12.19
C GLY A 157 11.70 -10.58 -10.78
N GLY A 158 11.13 -9.88 -9.79
CA GLY A 158 11.57 -9.96 -8.40
C GLY A 158 12.69 -8.97 -8.03
N LYS A 159 13.25 -8.22 -9.00
CA LYS A 159 14.22 -7.15 -8.72
C LYS A 159 13.54 -5.81 -8.39
N CYS A 160 12.46 -5.50 -9.09
CA CYS A 160 11.77 -4.22 -9.00
C CYS A 160 10.26 -4.38 -8.87
N ALA A 161 9.64 -3.40 -8.24
CA ALA A 161 8.20 -3.20 -8.28
C ALA A 161 7.88 -1.72 -8.49
N ILE A 162 6.73 -1.44 -9.10
CA ILE A 162 6.12 -0.12 -9.07
C ILE A 162 5.25 -0.09 -7.82
N GLN A 163 5.58 0.82 -6.91
CA GLN A 163 4.89 1.00 -5.63
C GLN A 163 4.06 2.28 -5.67
N TRP A 164 2.75 2.18 -5.45
CA TRP A 164 1.96 3.28 -4.97
C TRP A 164 2.08 3.34 -3.45
N PHE A 165 2.37 4.54 -2.94
CA PHE A 165 2.57 4.85 -1.54
C PHE A 165 1.72 6.06 -1.16
N TRP A 166 1.01 5.99 -0.04
CA TRP A 166 0.30 7.11 0.58
C TRP A 166 0.61 7.17 2.06
N TRP A 167 1.03 8.35 2.51
CA TRP A 167 1.16 8.69 3.92
C TRP A 167 0.05 9.65 4.33
N SER A 168 -0.84 9.22 5.24
CA SER A 168 -1.81 10.07 5.89
C SER A 168 -1.17 10.73 7.11
N ILE A 169 -0.90 12.04 7.03
CA ILE A 169 -0.27 12.80 8.10
C ILE A 169 -1.19 12.88 9.32
N SER A 170 -2.49 13.11 9.09
CA SER A 170 -3.48 13.28 10.16
C SER A 170 -3.59 12.07 11.09
N ASN A 171 -3.37 10.87 10.57
CA ASN A 171 -3.54 9.62 11.33
C ASN A 171 -2.24 8.84 11.53
N SER A 172 -1.12 9.33 10.97
CA SER A 172 0.16 8.61 10.96
C SER A 172 -0.01 7.19 10.41
N GLN A 173 -0.57 7.08 9.20
CA GLN A 173 -0.92 5.80 8.57
C GLN A 173 -0.33 5.68 7.18
N THR A 174 0.18 4.47 6.87
CA THR A 174 0.79 4.12 5.60
C THR A 174 -0.09 3.18 4.81
N TYR A 175 -0.21 3.45 3.52
CA TYR A 175 -0.94 2.62 2.55
C TYR A 175 -0.03 2.36 1.36
N GLU A 176 0.00 1.12 0.90
CA GLU A 176 0.84 0.70 -0.21
C GLU A 176 0.15 -0.33 -1.09
N SER A 177 0.52 -0.31 -2.35
CA SER A 177 0.23 -1.39 -3.29
C SER A 177 1.40 -1.50 -4.28
N CYS A 178 1.79 -2.73 -4.65
CA CYS A 178 2.90 -2.96 -5.57
C CYS A 178 2.48 -3.80 -6.76
N VAL A 179 3.06 -3.47 -7.91
CA VAL A 179 2.98 -4.24 -9.16
C VAL A 179 4.37 -4.68 -9.54
N ASP A 180 4.59 -5.99 -9.66
CA ASP A 180 5.84 -6.53 -10.14
C ASP A 180 6.00 -6.34 -11.65
N PHE A 181 7.19 -5.93 -12.06
CA PHE A 181 7.52 -5.79 -13.47
C PHE A 181 9.00 -6.09 -13.74
N TYR A 182 9.31 -6.27 -15.01
CA TYR A 182 10.69 -6.24 -15.53
C TYR A 182 10.72 -5.55 -16.89
N VAL A 183 11.86 -4.96 -17.21
CA VAL A 183 12.09 -4.26 -18.49
C VAL A 183 12.76 -5.24 -19.46
N GLN A 184 12.16 -5.42 -20.64
CA GLN A 184 12.65 -6.28 -21.72
C GLN A 184 13.23 -5.46 -22.88
#